data_0c812e44aec87f97c6d1c9b8a3584369
#
_entry.id   0c812e44aec87f97c6d1c9b8a3584369
#
_cell.length_a   1.000
_cell.length_b   1.000
_cell.length_c   1.000
_cell.angle_alpha   90.00
_cell.angle_beta   90.00
_cell.angle_gamma   90.00
#
_symmetry.space_group_name_H-M   'P 1'
#
loop_
_entity.id
_entity.type
_entity.pdbx_description
1 polymer ?
#
loop_
_entity_poly.entity_id
_entity_poly.type
_entity_poly.pdbx_seq_one_letter_code
_entity_poly.pdbx_strand_id
1 'polypeptide(L)'
;MALFTENYQEEMMHILKDMAHVRISGTKEEADCAIYLQECCKKMEFETRLEAFQVEMCDIHEAVLTVDGKEIPCKGYRCAGSGTVEAPFYYMPNTDACSLAQCKGKIVMLDGGVGYWGYRDLIENGAVGIITYDGNANYADEDIDLRELRSFVREGSDNKKIPCVNINAKSAIKLVNQNAANAKIVLNQDGQTKTILNRSLTHMDFPL
;
A
#
# COMPACT_ATOMS: atom_id res chain seq x y z
N MET A 1 24.47 6.88 -32.69
CA MET A 1 24.50 7.90 -31.63
C MET A 1 24.44 7.18 -30.28
N ALA A 2 25.47 7.27 -29.44
CA ALA A 2 25.43 6.59 -28.14
C ALA A 2 24.38 7.28 -27.28
N LEU A 3 23.32 6.58 -26.94
CA LEU A 3 22.22 7.05 -26.09
C LEU A 3 22.66 7.29 -24.63
N PHE A 4 23.87 6.87 -24.28
CA PHE A 4 24.39 6.94 -22.92
C PHE A 4 25.79 7.52 -22.89
N THR A 5 26.04 8.47 -22.01
CA THR A 5 27.36 8.99 -21.69
C THR A 5 28.20 7.95 -20.94
N GLU A 6 29.52 8.10 -20.87
CA GLU A 6 30.39 7.21 -20.08
C GLU A 6 29.98 7.17 -18.58
N ASN A 7 29.25 8.18 -18.09
CA ASN A 7 28.82 8.33 -16.70
C ASN A 7 27.32 8.05 -16.47
N TYR A 8 26.63 7.39 -17.41
CA TYR A 8 25.17 7.20 -17.29
C TYR A 8 24.74 6.47 -15.98
N GLN A 9 25.59 5.59 -15.44
CA GLN A 9 25.30 4.90 -14.18
C GLN A 9 25.29 5.86 -12.99
N GLU A 10 26.22 6.81 -12.96
CA GLU A 10 26.27 7.83 -11.90
C GLU A 10 25.08 8.78 -12.01
N GLU A 11 24.72 9.19 -13.21
CA GLU A 11 23.54 10.03 -13.47
C GLU A 11 22.24 9.33 -13.05
N MET A 12 22.08 8.05 -13.42
CA MET A 12 20.92 7.27 -13.00
C MET A 12 20.85 7.11 -11.47
N MET A 13 22.00 6.84 -10.84
CA MET A 13 22.06 6.73 -9.37
C MET A 13 21.77 8.06 -8.68
N HIS A 14 22.15 9.17 -9.27
CA HIS A 14 21.82 10.51 -8.77
C HIS A 14 20.31 10.74 -8.82
N ILE A 15 19.68 10.49 -9.98
CA ILE A 15 18.23 10.61 -10.14
C ILE A 15 17.47 9.72 -9.14
N LEU A 16 17.92 8.46 -8.95
CA LEU A 16 17.30 7.55 -8.00
C LEU A 16 17.42 8.06 -6.55
N LYS A 17 18.58 8.61 -6.16
CA LYS A 17 18.79 9.18 -4.83
C LYS A 17 17.93 10.41 -4.60
N ASP A 18 17.82 11.29 -5.59
CA ASP A 18 16.99 12.50 -5.49
C ASP A 18 15.50 12.17 -5.32
N MET A 19 15.08 11.05 -5.91
CA MET A 19 13.70 10.57 -5.79
C MET A 19 13.46 9.62 -4.61
N ALA A 20 14.49 9.24 -3.85
CA ALA A 20 14.40 8.27 -2.75
C ALA A 20 13.78 8.87 -1.48
N HIS A 21 12.61 9.48 -1.60
CA HIS A 21 11.82 10.01 -0.49
C HIS A 21 10.35 9.61 -0.61
N VAL A 22 9.61 9.72 0.47
CA VAL A 22 8.17 9.43 0.48
C VAL A 22 7.45 10.48 -0.38
N ARG A 23 6.72 10.03 -1.38
CA ARG A 23 5.93 10.85 -2.32
C ARG A 23 4.56 10.23 -2.53
N ILE A 24 3.67 10.54 -1.64
CA ILE A 24 2.29 10.03 -1.71
C ILE A 24 1.55 10.78 -2.81
N SER A 25 0.78 10.05 -3.63
CA SER A 25 -0.04 10.65 -4.69
C SER A 25 -0.91 11.78 -4.16
N GLY A 26 -0.96 12.90 -4.87
CA GLY A 26 -1.72 14.10 -4.49
C GLY A 26 -1.03 14.99 -3.45
N THR A 27 0.23 14.73 -3.11
CA THR A 27 1.05 15.60 -2.26
C THR A 27 1.97 16.49 -3.12
N LYS A 28 2.53 17.51 -2.49
CA LYS A 28 3.51 18.39 -3.14
C LYS A 28 4.77 17.63 -3.56
N GLU A 29 5.21 16.69 -2.74
CA GLU A 29 6.40 15.86 -3.00
C GLU A 29 6.23 14.99 -4.26
N GLU A 30 5.03 14.50 -4.51
CA GLU A 30 4.72 13.77 -5.76
C GLU A 30 4.77 14.71 -6.97
N ALA A 31 4.16 15.89 -6.87
CA ALA A 31 4.17 16.88 -7.94
C ALA A 31 5.59 17.39 -8.24
N ASP A 32 6.37 17.70 -7.22
CA ASP A 32 7.78 18.11 -7.37
C ASP A 32 8.62 17.01 -8.04
N CYS A 33 8.38 15.74 -7.70
CA CYS A 33 9.04 14.60 -8.33
C CYS A 33 8.68 14.48 -9.83
N ALA A 34 7.41 14.70 -10.19
CA ALA A 34 6.96 14.66 -11.58
C ALA A 34 7.61 15.77 -12.41
N ILE A 35 7.72 16.98 -11.87
CA ILE A 35 8.41 18.12 -12.50
C ILE A 35 9.90 17.82 -12.66
N TYR A 36 10.58 17.34 -11.61
CA TYR A 36 11.98 16.96 -11.66
C TYR A 36 12.27 15.94 -12.76
N LEU A 37 11.46 14.88 -12.85
CA LEU A 37 11.58 13.87 -13.90
C LEU A 37 11.34 14.45 -15.29
N GLN A 38 10.42 15.40 -15.44
CA GLN A 38 10.21 16.09 -16.70
C GLN A 38 11.47 16.87 -17.13
N GLU A 39 12.10 17.57 -16.19
CA GLU A 39 13.34 18.29 -16.47
C GLU A 39 14.50 17.36 -16.85
N CYS A 40 14.65 16.22 -16.17
CA CYS A 40 15.63 15.20 -16.53
C CYS A 40 15.43 14.71 -17.97
N CYS A 41 14.19 14.47 -18.37
CA CYS A 41 13.89 14.05 -19.74
C CYS A 41 14.12 15.13 -20.79
N LYS A 42 13.81 16.39 -20.48
CA LYS A 42 14.13 17.51 -21.38
C LYS A 42 15.62 17.66 -21.60
N LYS A 43 16.45 17.45 -20.58
CA LYS A 43 17.93 17.42 -20.73
C LYS A 43 18.40 16.32 -21.66
N MET A 44 17.65 15.23 -21.74
CA MET A 44 17.91 14.12 -22.67
C MET A 44 17.21 14.28 -24.03
N GLU A 45 16.70 15.49 -24.33
CA GLU A 45 16.00 15.84 -25.56
C GLU A 45 14.71 15.06 -25.84
N PHE A 46 14.08 14.51 -24.77
CA PHE A 46 12.76 13.87 -24.91
C PHE A 46 11.62 14.88 -24.79
N GLU A 47 10.66 14.78 -25.69
CA GLU A 47 9.40 15.49 -25.54
C GLU A 47 8.54 14.84 -24.46
N THR A 48 8.15 15.63 -23.47
CA THR A 48 7.36 15.16 -22.35
C THR A 48 6.28 16.16 -22.00
N ARG A 49 5.13 15.68 -21.55
CA ARG A 49 4.10 16.53 -20.95
C ARG A 49 3.65 15.94 -19.60
N LEU A 50 3.22 16.81 -18.72
CA LEU A 50 2.53 16.44 -17.49
C LEU A 50 1.04 16.36 -17.76
N GLU A 51 0.42 15.27 -17.34
CA GLU A 51 -1.03 15.08 -17.41
C GLU A 51 -1.61 15.06 -16.02
N ALA A 52 -2.63 15.89 -15.79
CA ALA A 52 -3.35 15.91 -14.55
C ALA A 52 -4.53 14.93 -14.59
N PHE A 53 -4.70 14.12 -13.57
CA PHE A 53 -5.88 13.27 -13.40
C PHE A 53 -6.31 13.22 -11.93
N GLN A 54 -7.56 12.82 -11.71
CA GLN A 54 -8.12 12.75 -10.37
C GLN A 54 -7.99 11.36 -9.80
N VAL A 55 -7.67 11.28 -8.51
CA VAL A 55 -7.62 10.03 -7.74
C VAL A 55 -8.37 10.21 -6.43
N GLU A 56 -9.05 9.16 -6.00
CA GLU A 56 -9.57 9.06 -4.64
C GLU A 56 -8.39 8.86 -3.69
N MET A 57 -8.27 9.74 -2.71
CA MET A 57 -7.28 9.68 -1.65
C MET A 57 -8.00 9.73 -0.31
N CYS A 58 -7.41 9.09 0.70
CA CYS A 58 -7.92 9.13 2.06
C CYS A 58 -6.79 9.55 2.99
N ASP A 59 -7.10 10.48 3.89
CA ASP A 59 -6.19 10.88 4.95
C ASP A 59 -6.57 10.09 6.21
N ILE A 60 -5.62 9.31 6.74
CA ILE A 60 -5.82 8.47 7.93
C ILE A 60 -5.58 9.32 9.16
N HIS A 61 -6.59 9.44 10.02
CA HIS A 61 -6.52 10.18 11.28
C HIS A 61 -6.16 9.27 12.45
N GLU A 62 -6.61 8.01 12.39
CA GLU A 62 -6.39 7.03 13.44
C GLU A 62 -6.29 5.63 12.84
N ALA A 63 -5.30 4.86 13.29
CA ALA A 63 -5.17 3.44 12.99
C ALA A 63 -4.62 2.75 14.23
N VAL A 64 -5.46 1.94 14.89
CA VAL A 64 -5.10 1.20 16.11
C VAL A 64 -5.44 -0.27 15.92
N LEU A 65 -4.50 -1.13 16.24
CA LEU A 65 -4.69 -2.58 16.32
C LEU A 65 -4.45 -3.04 17.75
N THR A 66 -5.42 -3.72 18.33
CA THR A 66 -5.30 -4.40 19.61
C THR A 66 -5.51 -5.88 19.42
N VAL A 67 -4.61 -6.71 19.92
CA VAL A 67 -4.73 -8.17 19.89
C VAL A 67 -4.61 -8.72 21.31
N ASP A 68 -5.59 -9.48 21.75
CA ASP A 68 -5.70 -10.03 23.12
C ASP A 68 -5.41 -8.96 24.20
N GLY A 69 -5.97 -7.76 24.01
CA GLY A 69 -5.84 -6.61 24.92
C GLY A 69 -4.50 -5.86 24.86
N LYS A 70 -3.60 -6.22 23.95
CA LYS A 70 -2.32 -5.54 23.76
C LYS A 70 -2.32 -4.76 22.45
N GLU A 71 -1.87 -3.52 22.50
CA GLU A 71 -1.69 -2.70 21.29
C GLU A 71 -0.48 -3.20 20.48
N ILE A 72 -0.67 -3.30 19.18
CA ILE A 72 0.33 -3.73 18.21
C ILE A 72 0.61 -2.57 17.26
N PRO A 73 1.88 -2.17 17.06
CA PRO A 73 2.23 -1.13 16.09
C PRO A 73 1.68 -1.46 14.72
N CYS A 74 0.90 -0.54 14.14
CA CYS A 74 0.29 -0.74 12.83
C CYS A 74 0.23 0.56 12.03
N LYS A 75 0.02 0.43 10.72
CA LYS A 75 -0.36 1.51 9.81
C LYS A 75 -1.67 1.14 9.11
N GLY A 76 -2.52 2.13 8.90
CA GLY A 76 -3.78 1.91 8.21
C GLY A 76 -3.64 1.74 6.71
N TYR A 77 -4.65 1.15 6.08
CA TYR A 77 -4.81 1.17 4.64
C TYR A 77 -5.67 2.36 4.23
N ARG A 78 -5.13 3.24 3.38
CA ARG A 78 -5.91 4.31 2.75
C ARG A 78 -7.02 3.73 1.89
N CYS A 79 -8.17 4.40 1.91
CA CYS A 79 -9.36 4.01 1.15
C CYS A 79 -9.95 2.63 1.53
N ALA A 80 -9.54 2.05 2.65
CA ALA A 80 -10.21 0.92 3.27
C ALA A 80 -11.49 1.36 4.02
N GLY A 81 -12.22 0.45 4.65
CA GLY A 81 -13.37 0.80 5.47
C GLY A 81 -12.97 1.51 6.75
N SER A 82 -13.63 2.64 7.06
CA SER A 82 -13.54 3.28 8.37
C SER A 82 -14.45 2.58 9.37
N GLY A 83 -14.06 2.61 10.64
CA GLY A 83 -14.86 2.11 11.75
C GLY A 83 -14.08 1.27 12.73
N THR A 84 -14.79 0.71 13.69
CA THR A 84 -14.25 -0.20 14.70
C THR A 84 -14.80 -1.59 14.45
N VAL A 85 -13.93 -2.58 14.43
CA VAL A 85 -14.30 -4.00 14.37
C VAL A 85 -13.53 -4.77 15.44
N GLU A 86 -14.22 -5.64 16.15
CA GLU A 86 -13.65 -6.56 17.13
C GLU A 86 -14.20 -7.96 16.84
N ALA A 87 -13.31 -8.92 16.63
CA ALA A 87 -13.69 -10.27 16.22
C ALA A 87 -12.57 -11.27 16.52
N PRO A 88 -12.87 -12.59 16.46
CA PRO A 88 -11.84 -13.62 16.54
C PRO A 88 -10.74 -13.38 15.49
N PHE A 89 -9.50 -13.56 15.96
CA PHE A 89 -8.32 -13.47 15.10
C PHE A 89 -8.12 -14.77 14.32
N TYR A 90 -7.71 -14.66 13.06
CA TYR A 90 -7.39 -15.82 12.24
C TYR A 90 -6.12 -15.55 11.41
N TYR A 91 -5.06 -16.32 11.65
CA TYR A 91 -3.91 -16.36 10.75
C TYR A 91 -4.21 -17.25 9.57
N MET A 92 -4.25 -16.67 8.38
CA MET A 92 -4.49 -17.35 7.11
C MET A 92 -3.17 -17.55 6.36
N PRO A 93 -2.65 -18.78 6.33
CA PRO A 93 -1.31 -19.03 5.75
C PRO A 93 -1.28 -18.94 4.23
N ASN A 94 -2.42 -19.12 3.57
CA ASN A 94 -2.57 -19.01 2.12
C ASN A 94 -4.03 -18.68 1.76
N THR A 95 -4.30 -18.41 0.49
CA THR A 95 -5.63 -18.03 -0.03
C THR A 95 -6.36 -19.19 -0.73
N ASP A 96 -6.12 -20.42 -0.32
CA ASP A 96 -6.88 -21.56 -0.84
C ASP A 96 -8.32 -21.61 -0.31
N ALA A 97 -9.16 -22.41 -0.94
CA ALA A 97 -10.58 -22.51 -0.61
C ALA A 97 -10.84 -22.94 0.85
N CYS A 98 -10.00 -23.80 1.43
CA CYS A 98 -10.13 -24.27 2.80
C CYS A 98 -9.79 -23.15 3.81
N SER A 99 -8.74 -22.38 3.52
CA SER A 99 -8.35 -21.23 4.33
C SER A 99 -9.40 -20.13 4.26
N LEU A 100 -9.91 -19.81 3.07
CA LEU A 100 -10.98 -18.82 2.87
C LEU A 100 -12.27 -19.20 3.59
N ALA A 101 -12.66 -20.48 3.61
CA ALA A 101 -13.84 -20.95 4.31
C ALA A 101 -13.80 -20.68 5.83
N GLN A 102 -12.63 -20.44 6.41
CA GLN A 102 -12.43 -20.12 7.83
C GLN A 102 -12.58 -18.62 8.16
N CYS A 103 -12.71 -17.74 7.16
CA CYS A 103 -12.67 -16.28 7.33
C CYS A 103 -13.94 -15.69 7.94
N LYS A 104 -15.08 -16.38 7.87
CA LYS A 104 -16.40 -15.84 8.24
C LYS A 104 -16.42 -15.27 9.66
N GLY A 105 -16.72 -13.96 9.75
CA GLY A 105 -16.85 -13.23 11.02
C GLY A 105 -15.53 -13.00 11.75
N LYS A 106 -14.38 -13.14 11.07
CA LYS A 106 -13.06 -13.01 11.69
C LYS A 106 -12.27 -11.83 11.14
N ILE A 107 -11.33 -11.35 11.94
CA ILE A 107 -10.23 -10.50 11.49
C ILE A 107 -9.11 -11.43 11.02
N VAL A 108 -8.79 -11.31 9.74
CA VAL A 108 -7.88 -12.22 9.05
C VAL A 108 -6.48 -11.58 8.91
N MET A 109 -5.45 -12.28 9.34
CA MET A 109 -4.06 -11.89 9.10
C MET A 109 -3.44 -12.76 8.00
N LEU A 110 -2.83 -12.13 6.98
CA LEU A 110 -2.20 -12.81 5.86
C LEU A 110 -0.93 -12.10 5.39
N ASP A 111 -0.08 -12.84 4.68
CA ASP A 111 1.16 -12.36 4.10
C ASP A 111 0.91 -11.51 2.85
N GLY A 112 1.72 -10.46 2.70
CA GLY A 112 1.73 -9.59 1.53
C GLY A 112 0.55 -8.63 1.43
N GLY A 113 0.57 -7.81 0.41
CA GLY A 113 -0.51 -6.89 0.10
C GLY A 113 -1.73 -7.61 -0.48
N VAL A 114 -2.92 -7.24 -0.02
CA VAL A 114 -4.17 -7.79 -0.55
C VAL A 114 -4.52 -7.08 -1.85
N GLY A 115 -4.33 -7.76 -2.99
CA GLY A 115 -4.78 -7.29 -4.29
C GLY A 115 -6.31 -7.36 -4.44
N TYR A 116 -6.84 -6.81 -5.54
CA TYR A 116 -8.28 -6.74 -5.80
C TYR A 116 -9.01 -8.09 -5.62
N TRP A 117 -8.48 -9.15 -6.22
CA TRP A 117 -9.10 -10.47 -6.18
C TRP A 117 -9.06 -11.09 -4.78
N GLY A 118 -7.92 -11.02 -4.12
CA GLY A 118 -7.79 -11.51 -2.74
C GLY A 118 -8.70 -10.77 -1.77
N TYR A 119 -8.84 -9.44 -1.92
CA TYR A 119 -9.78 -8.66 -1.12
C TYR A 119 -11.23 -9.11 -1.34
N ARG A 120 -11.64 -9.26 -2.60
CA ARG A 120 -12.98 -9.72 -2.96
C ARG A 120 -13.26 -11.09 -2.34
N ASP A 121 -12.33 -12.03 -2.51
CA ASP A 121 -12.49 -13.40 -1.98
C ASP A 121 -12.62 -13.40 -0.45
N LEU A 122 -11.87 -12.56 0.27
CA LEU A 122 -12.01 -12.39 1.72
C LEU A 122 -13.39 -11.84 2.11
N ILE A 123 -13.89 -10.83 1.39
CA ILE A 123 -15.21 -10.23 1.65
C ILE A 123 -16.33 -11.23 1.36
N GLU A 124 -16.28 -11.93 0.24
CA GLU A 124 -17.26 -12.94 -0.14
C GLU A 124 -17.31 -14.10 0.88
N ASN A 125 -16.18 -14.44 1.49
CA ASN A 125 -16.09 -15.43 2.57
C ASN A 125 -16.34 -14.84 3.97
N GLY A 126 -16.73 -13.56 4.06
CA GLY A 126 -17.25 -12.96 5.29
C GLY A 126 -16.20 -12.49 6.29
N ALA A 127 -14.98 -12.20 5.86
CA ALA A 127 -13.99 -11.50 6.70
C ALA A 127 -14.53 -10.12 7.09
N VAL A 128 -14.26 -9.69 8.34
CA VAL A 128 -14.73 -8.42 8.89
C VAL A 128 -13.63 -7.38 9.10
N GLY A 129 -12.38 -7.78 9.03
CA GLY A 129 -11.19 -6.93 9.09
C GLY A 129 -9.98 -7.68 8.54
N ILE A 130 -8.98 -6.93 8.09
CA ILE A 130 -7.77 -7.50 7.48
C ILE A 130 -6.54 -6.91 8.15
N ILE A 131 -5.60 -7.78 8.49
CA ILE A 131 -4.24 -7.44 8.93
C ILE A 131 -3.28 -8.01 7.90
N THR A 132 -2.39 -7.19 7.38
CA THR A 132 -1.32 -7.66 6.49
C THR A 132 0.04 -7.49 7.12
N TYR A 133 0.99 -8.31 6.70
CA TYR A 133 2.40 -8.14 7.00
C TYR A 133 3.21 -8.46 5.75
N ASP A 134 4.42 -7.92 5.66
CA ASP A 134 5.33 -8.27 4.56
C ASP A 134 6.21 -9.44 5.01
N GLY A 135 6.25 -10.52 4.25
CA GLY A 135 6.78 -11.82 4.67
C GLY A 135 8.28 -11.92 4.95
N ASN A 136 8.99 -10.80 5.14
CA ASN A 136 10.43 -10.83 5.36
C ASN A 136 10.83 -10.66 6.83
N ALA A 137 11.04 -11.77 7.52
CA ALA A 137 11.53 -11.79 8.90
C ALA A 137 13.02 -11.38 9.06
N ASN A 138 13.74 -11.21 7.94
CA ASN A 138 15.16 -10.85 7.95
C ASN A 138 15.40 -9.34 7.99
N TYR A 139 14.36 -8.51 7.92
CA TYR A 139 14.51 -7.08 8.16
C TYR A 139 15.05 -6.89 9.58
N ALA A 140 16.13 -6.10 9.68
CA ALA A 140 16.81 -5.78 10.92
C ALA A 140 15.86 -5.06 11.92
N ASP A 141 16.37 -4.22 12.77
CA ASP A 141 15.62 -3.66 13.91
C ASP A 141 14.65 -2.53 13.54
N GLU A 142 14.70 -2.05 12.30
CA GLU A 142 13.85 -0.97 11.81
C GLU A 142 12.51 -1.50 11.33
N ASP A 143 11.45 -0.74 11.57
CA ASP A 143 10.08 -1.05 11.11
C ASP A 143 9.90 -0.69 9.61
N ILE A 144 10.85 -1.10 8.77
CA ILE A 144 10.87 -0.80 7.34
C ILE A 144 9.69 -1.44 6.60
N ASP A 145 9.15 -2.53 7.11
CA ASP A 145 7.99 -3.24 6.63
C ASP A 145 6.67 -2.71 7.22
N LEU A 146 6.72 -1.77 8.18
CA LEU A 146 5.56 -1.10 8.73
C LEU A 146 5.16 0.07 7.82
N ARG A 147 4.27 -0.18 6.87
CA ARG A 147 3.93 0.76 5.82
C ARG A 147 2.45 1.12 5.78
N GLU A 148 2.19 2.39 5.51
CA GLU A 148 0.86 2.83 5.13
C GLU A 148 0.60 2.43 3.68
N LEU A 149 -0.37 1.57 3.46
CA LEU A 149 -0.71 1.02 2.16
C LEU A 149 -2.06 1.60 1.68
N ARG A 150 -2.41 1.32 0.41
CA ARG A 150 -3.71 1.69 -0.13
C ARG A 150 -4.53 0.45 -0.44
N SER A 151 -5.81 0.48 -0.07
CA SER A 151 -6.75 -0.58 -0.45
C SER A 151 -6.98 -0.59 -1.97
N PHE A 152 -7.12 -1.78 -2.53
CA PHE A 152 -7.44 -2.00 -3.94
C PHE A 152 -8.93 -1.94 -4.25
N VAL A 153 -9.77 -1.59 -3.27
CA VAL A 153 -11.20 -1.39 -3.52
C VAL A 153 -11.38 -0.15 -4.37
N ARG A 154 -11.86 -0.35 -5.59
CA ARG A 154 -12.14 0.76 -6.51
C ARG A 154 -13.41 1.48 -6.10
N GLU A 155 -13.45 2.79 -6.30
CA GLU A 155 -14.68 3.58 -6.25
C GLU A 155 -15.71 2.98 -7.21
N GLY A 156 -16.97 2.85 -6.76
CA GLY A 156 -18.03 2.24 -7.56
C GLY A 156 -18.00 0.71 -7.61
N SER A 157 -17.09 0.01 -6.91
CA SER A 157 -17.20 -1.43 -6.75
C SER A 157 -18.26 -1.78 -5.69
N ASP A 158 -19.00 -2.85 -5.91
CA ASP A 158 -19.98 -3.38 -4.95
C ASP A 158 -19.31 -4.02 -3.72
N ASN A 159 -17.99 -4.05 -3.68
CA ASN A 159 -17.24 -4.64 -2.60
C ASN A 159 -17.36 -3.79 -1.33
N LYS A 160 -17.85 -4.39 -0.27
CA LYS A 160 -17.90 -3.77 1.06
C LYS A 160 -16.49 -3.37 1.48
N LYS A 161 -16.30 -2.11 1.88
CA LYS A 161 -15.04 -1.64 2.48
C LYS A 161 -15.01 -2.07 3.96
N ILE A 162 -13.97 -2.77 4.36
CA ILE A 162 -13.72 -3.17 5.76
C ILE A 162 -12.39 -2.59 6.25
N PRO A 163 -12.20 -2.41 7.59
CA PRO A 163 -10.96 -1.90 8.15
C PRO A 163 -9.78 -2.81 7.81
N CYS A 164 -8.68 -2.21 7.35
CA CYS A 164 -7.45 -2.92 7.00
C CYS A 164 -6.24 -2.19 7.61
N VAL A 165 -5.32 -2.96 8.20
CA VAL A 165 -4.07 -2.44 8.76
C VAL A 165 -2.88 -3.30 8.33
N ASN A 166 -1.70 -2.69 8.28
CA ASN A 166 -0.43 -3.36 8.06
C ASN A 166 0.39 -3.37 9.35
N ILE A 167 1.04 -4.48 9.64
CA ILE A 167 1.98 -4.65 10.76
C ILE A 167 3.34 -5.12 10.23
N ASN A 168 4.37 -5.05 11.06
CA ASN A 168 5.67 -5.62 10.70
C ASN A 168 5.69 -7.15 10.88
N ALA A 169 6.59 -7.82 10.16
CA ALA A 169 6.73 -9.28 10.20
C ALA A 169 7.08 -9.80 11.61
N LYS A 170 7.86 -9.06 12.39
CA LYS A 170 8.20 -9.44 13.77
C LYS A 170 6.97 -9.51 14.67
N SER A 171 6.04 -8.55 14.51
CA SER A 171 4.76 -8.56 15.23
C SER A 171 3.88 -9.71 14.78
N ALA A 172 3.79 -9.96 13.46
CA ALA A 172 3.02 -11.09 12.93
C ALA A 172 3.51 -12.44 13.48
N ILE A 173 4.82 -12.67 13.51
CA ILE A 173 5.43 -13.88 14.09
C ILE A 173 5.05 -14.03 15.58
N LYS A 174 5.10 -12.94 16.35
CA LYS A 174 4.69 -12.96 17.77
C LYS A 174 3.23 -13.37 17.94
N LEU A 175 2.31 -12.81 17.12
CA LEU A 175 0.90 -13.13 17.17
C LEU A 175 0.62 -14.61 16.86
N VAL A 176 1.32 -15.16 15.85
CA VAL A 176 1.20 -16.59 15.51
C VAL A 176 1.73 -17.46 16.65
N ASN A 177 2.91 -17.17 17.18
CA ASN A 177 3.54 -17.96 18.25
C ASN A 177 2.76 -17.92 19.56
N GLN A 178 2.00 -16.84 19.83
CA GLN A 178 1.15 -16.68 21.00
C GLN A 178 -0.23 -17.31 20.83
N ASN A 179 -0.55 -17.87 19.66
CA ASN A 179 -1.88 -18.34 19.30
C ASN A 179 -2.95 -17.28 19.59
N ALA A 180 -2.72 -16.07 19.07
CA ALA A 180 -3.64 -14.93 19.27
C ALA A 180 -5.09 -15.34 18.96
N ALA A 181 -6.03 -14.93 19.84
CA ALA A 181 -7.41 -15.37 19.78
C ALA A 181 -8.37 -14.28 19.27
N ASN A 182 -8.19 -13.03 19.68
CA ASN A 182 -9.09 -11.93 19.36
C ASN A 182 -8.32 -10.71 18.90
N ALA A 183 -8.90 -9.98 17.95
CA ALA A 183 -8.33 -8.73 17.48
C ALA A 183 -9.39 -7.63 17.41
N LYS A 184 -8.94 -6.38 17.56
CA LYS A 184 -9.73 -5.19 17.38
C LYS A 184 -8.97 -4.22 16.50
N ILE A 185 -9.61 -3.74 15.43
CA ILE A 185 -9.09 -2.69 14.54
C ILE A 185 -9.96 -1.45 14.70
N VAL A 186 -9.33 -0.31 14.91
CA VAL A 186 -9.94 1.02 14.78
C VAL A 186 -9.26 1.70 13.64
N LEU A 187 -10.01 2.12 12.61
CA LEU A 187 -9.50 2.87 11.47
C LEU A 187 -10.44 4.03 11.20
N ASN A 188 -9.91 5.26 11.30
CA ASN A 188 -10.63 6.48 11.01
C ASN A 188 -9.91 7.25 9.91
N GLN A 189 -10.62 7.53 8.81
CA GLN A 189 -10.06 8.20 7.65
C GLN A 189 -11.14 8.96 6.87
N ASP A 190 -10.72 10.03 6.20
CA ASP A 190 -11.56 10.84 5.32
C ASP A 190 -11.18 10.61 3.86
N GLY A 191 -12.21 10.39 3.02
CA GLY A 191 -12.02 10.31 1.57
C GLY A 191 -12.00 11.70 0.93
N GLN A 192 -11.03 11.94 0.05
CA GLN A 192 -10.91 13.17 -0.74
C GLN A 192 -10.55 12.83 -2.19
N THR A 193 -11.15 13.54 -3.14
CA THR A 193 -10.68 13.48 -4.53
C THR A 193 -9.59 14.52 -4.72
N LYS A 194 -8.38 14.08 -5.05
CA LYS A 194 -7.22 14.94 -5.32
C LYS A 194 -6.82 14.87 -6.78
N THR A 195 -6.33 15.98 -7.30
CA THR A 195 -5.70 16.02 -8.63
C THR A 195 -4.23 15.68 -8.49
N ILE A 196 -3.77 14.70 -9.24
CA ILE A 196 -2.37 14.33 -9.31
C ILE A 196 -1.80 14.60 -10.70
N LEU A 197 -0.50 14.84 -10.76
CA LEU A 197 0.24 15.01 -12.01
C LEU A 197 0.92 13.69 -12.36
N ASN A 198 0.59 13.14 -13.52
CA ASN A 198 1.32 12.02 -14.07
C ASN A 198 2.08 12.46 -15.32
N ARG A 199 3.11 11.70 -15.64
CA ARG A 199 3.93 11.91 -16.79
C ARG A 199 3.54 10.93 -17.89
N SER A 200 3.14 11.44 -19.06
CA SER A 200 3.10 10.64 -20.27
C SER A 200 4.29 10.99 -21.17
N LEU A 201 4.96 9.96 -21.70
CA LEU A 201 5.93 10.07 -22.78
C LEU A 201 5.15 10.09 -24.08
N THR A 202 5.13 11.21 -24.78
CA THR A 202 4.26 11.40 -25.94
C THR A 202 4.81 10.84 -27.25
N HIS A 203 6.10 10.60 -27.39
CA HIS A 203 6.66 9.86 -28.53
C HIS A 203 8.13 9.52 -28.28
N MET A 204 8.51 8.29 -28.55
CA MET A 204 9.90 7.95 -28.90
C MET A 204 9.89 7.63 -30.41
N ASP A 205 10.21 8.59 -31.24
CA ASP A 205 10.66 8.29 -32.59
C ASP A 205 12.08 7.73 -32.47
N PHE A 206 12.20 6.41 -32.43
CA PHE A 206 13.50 5.79 -32.68
C PHE A 206 13.77 5.92 -34.17
N PRO A 207 14.82 6.63 -34.62
CA PRO A 207 15.26 6.55 -36.00
C PRO A 207 15.67 5.09 -36.25
N LEU A 208 15.05 4.47 -37.25
CA LEU A 208 15.38 3.14 -37.77
C LEU A 208 16.82 3.12 -38.31
#